data_1e0c62e812ec00c68d224a1fc5b05652
#
_entry.id   1e0c62e812ec00c68d224a1fc5b05652
#
_cell.length_a   1.000
_cell.length_b   1.000
_cell.length_c   1.000
_cell.angle_alpha   90.00
_cell.angle_beta   90.00
_cell.angle_gamma   90.00
#
_symmetry.space_group_name_H-M   'P 1'
#
loop_
_entity.id
_entity.type
_entity.pdbx_description
1 polymer ?
#
loop_
_entity_poly.entity_id
_entity_poly.type
_entity_poly.pdbx_seq_one_letter_code
_entity_poly.pdbx_strand_id
1 'polypeptide(L)'
;MDPISGITPEKDGTLDLLLEAQSRSYEITYLEQKDLKIIDGKAIGSGQKLKVKDNPIEWFSLEDDTAKELSYFDIILMRKDPPFNKEYIYTTYILDLASSSGTLVVNRPDALRNFNEKVSISLFPNLTPKTLISSSEKELRSFISNQDKTVVKPLDGMGGKSIFVIEKNDLNTGSILEAVTADFTQTIMAQTYIPEIKTGDKRIHIVNGKHCDFLLARIPSETENRGNLVVGAKPEVRPLNKRDKEICNTIASTLIENGILFAGIDVIGEFLTEINITSPTGMREIDKYNQYSVSTILFDQLEKVLNEK
;
A
#
# COMPACT_ATOMS: atom_id res chain seq x y z
N MET A 1 -13.27 1.67 3.65
CA MET A 1 -12.58 1.83 2.36
C MET A 1 -12.92 3.19 1.76
N ASP A 2 -12.33 3.57 0.63
CA ASP A 2 -12.77 4.72 -0.16
C ASP A 2 -14.19 4.49 -0.73
N PRO A 3 -14.90 5.57 -1.16
CA PRO A 3 -16.24 5.44 -1.70
C PRO A 3 -16.30 4.42 -2.83
N ILE A 4 -17.09 3.35 -2.67
CA ILE A 4 -17.17 2.23 -3.61
C ILE A 4 -17.68 2.68 -4.99
N SER A 5 -18.45 3.74 -5.05
CA SER A 5 -18.92 4.34 -6.32
C SER A 5 -17.83 5.03 -7.12
N GLY A 6 -16.68 5.33 -6.51
CA GLY A 6 -15.55 6.04 -7.12
C GLY A 6 -14.40 5.13 -7.58
N ILE A 7 -14.46 3.83 -7.35
CA ILE A 7 -13.40 2.90 -7.77
C ILE A 7 -13.44 2.64 -9.28
N THR A 8 -12.34 2.14 -9.82
CA THR A 8 -12.28 1.62 -11.21
C THR A 8 -12.36 0.10 -11.16
N PRO A 9 -13.52 -0.52 -11.44
CA PRO A 9 -13.76 -1.94 -11.18
C PRO A 9 -12.72 -2.88 -11.78
N GLU A 10 -12.24 -2.58 -12.98
CA GLU A 10 -11.28 -3.45 -13.70
C GLU A 10 -9.87 -3.48 -13.09
N LYS A 11 -9.56 -2.53 -12.19
CA LYS A 11 -8.22 -2.34 -11.60
C LYS A 11 -8.23 -2.36 -10.07
N ASP A 12 -9.41 -2.28 -9.46
CA ASP A 12 -9.52 -2.11 -8.02
C ASP A 12 -9.28 -3.42 -7.26
N GLY A 13 -8.21 -3.48 -6.47
CA GLY A 13 -7.88 -4.65 -5.67
C GLY A 13 -8.82 -4.85 -4.47
N THR A 14 -9.52 -3.81 -4.01
CA THR A 14 -10.51 -3.97 -2.94
C THR A 14 -11.76 -4.67 -3.45
N LEU A 15 -12.20 -4.36 -4.69
CA LEU A 15 -13.28 -5.10 -5.33
C LEU A 15 -12.93 -6.59 -5.49
N ASP A 16 -11.69 -6.90 -5.78
CA ASP A 16 -11.21 -8.29 -5.88
C ASP A 16 -11.34 -9.04 -4.55
N LEU A 17 -10.95 -8.39 -3.44
CA LEU A 17 -11.15 -8.92 -2.10
C LEU A 17 -12.63 -9.08 -1.76
N LEU A 18 -13.49 -8.16 -2.16
CA LEU A 18 -14.94 -8.24 -1.93
C LEU A 18 -15.58 -9.39 -2.71
N LEU A 19 -15.17 -9.61 -3.96
CA LEU A 19 -15.61 -10.75 -4.78
C LEU A 19 -15.21 -12.08 -4.16
N GLU A 20 -13.97 -12.20 -3.67
CA GLU A 20 -13.48 -13.40 -2.99
C GLU A 20 -14.26 -13.65 -1.68
N ALA A 21 -14.45 -12.61 -0.85
CA ALA A 21 -15.26 -12.73 0.37
C ALA A 21 -16.68 -13.22 0.06
N GLN A 22 -17.34 -12.63 -0.95
CA GLN A 22 -18.68 -13.04 -1.34
C GLN A 22 -18.72 -14.47 -1.87
N SER A 23 -17.72 -14.93 -2.64
CA SER A 23 -17.63 -16.29 -3.14
C SER A 23 -17.54 -17.33 -2.02
N ARG A 24 -16.93 -16.94 -0.88
CA ARG A 24 -16.83 -17.73 0.36
C ARG A 24 -18.06 -17.58 1.28
N SER A 25 -19.11 -16.91 0.81
CA SER A 25 -20.34 -16.70 1.57
C SER A 25 -20.18 -15.82 2.82
N TYR A 26 -19.17 -14.95 2.87
CA TYR A 26 -19.09 -13.92 3.92
C TYR A 26 -20.22 -12.89 3.76
N GLU A 27 -20.77 -12.45 4.89
CA GLU A 27 -21.61 -11.27 4.94
C GLU A 27 -20.72 -10.02 4.96
N ILE A 28 -20.91 -9.14 3.96
CA ILE A 28 -20.05 -7.98 3.77
C ILE A 28 -20.80 -6.72 4.20
N THR A 29 -20.18 -5.95 5.09
CA THR A 29 -20.64 -4.61 5.48
C THR A 29 -19.66 -3.56 4.95
N TYR A 30 -20.16 -2.62 4.18
CA TYR A 30 -19.41 -1.50 3.65
C TYR A 30 -19.43 -0.32 4.61
N LEU A 31 -18.24 0.24 4.85
CA LEU A 31 -18.01 1.39 5.73
C LEU A 31 -16.98 2.33 5.10
N GLU A 32 -17.25 3.63 5.22
CA GLU A 32 -16.24 4.69 4.99
C GLU A 32 -15.71 5.21 6.33
N GLN A 33 -14.65 6.03 6.31
CA GLN A 33 -14.10 6.59 7.56
C GLN A 33 -15.12 7.43 8.35
N LYS A 34 -15.98 8.19 7.64
CA LYS A 34 -17.02 9.02 8.25
C LYS A 34 -18.09 8.23 9.00
N ASP A 35 -18.23 6.94 8.74
CA ASP A 35 -19.23 6.07 9.32
C ASP A 35 -18.78 5.48 10.67
N LEU A 36 -17.50 5.70 11.04
CA LEU A 36 -16.87 5.21 12.25
C LEU A 36 -16.94 6.24 13.37
N LYS A 37 -17.22 5.80 14.59
CA LYS A 37 -17.30 6.65 15.78
C LYS A 37 -17.01 5.88 17.06
N ILE A 38 -16.72 6.61 18.13
CA ILE A 38 -16.63 6.06 19.50
C ILE A 38 -17.78 6.64 20.32
N ILE A 39 -18.55 5.77 20.97
CA ILE A 39 -19.59 6.16 21.94
C ILE A 39 -19.33 5.38 23.23
N ASP A 40 -19.14 6.08 24.32
CA ASP A 40 -18.92 5.50 25.65
C ASP A 40 -17.84 4.39 25.66
N GLY A 41 -16.73 4.65 24.97
CA GLY A 41 -15.59 3.74 24.87
C GLY A 41 -15.76 2.57 23.90
N LYS A 42 -16.89 2.49 23.18
CA LYS A 42 -17.18 1.46 22.19
C LYS A 42 -16.98 1.98 20.77
N ALA A 43 -16.26 1.23 19.95
CA ALA A 43 -16.12 1.49 18.53
C ALA A 43 -17.38 1.04 17.77
N ILE A 44 -18.02 1.97 17.06
CA ILE A 44 -19.28 1.74 16.35
C ILE A 44 -19.11 2.14 14.88
N GLY A 45 -19.65 1.35 13.96
CA GLY A 45 -19.76 1.66 12.54
C GLY A 45 -21.22 1.67 12.10
N SER A 46 -21.61 2.69 11.32
CA SER A 46 -22.91 2.76 10.63
C SER A 46 -22.70 2.33 9.17
N GLY A 47 -22.88 1.05 8.89
CA GLY A 47 -22.51 0.45 7.61
C GLY A 47 -23.69 -0.17 6.87
N GLN A 48 -23.52 -0.29 5.56
CA GLN A 48 -24.51 -0.86 4.66
C GLN A 48 -24.10 -2.28 4.24
N LYS A 49 -25.06 -3.19 4.16
CA LYS A 49 -24.81 -4.51 3.62
C LYS A 49 -24.50 -4.40 2.12
N LEU A 50 -23.40 -5.02 1.71
CA LEU A 50 -22.84 -4.90 0.37
C LEU A 50 -22.95 -6.23 -0.39
N LYS A 51 -23.39 -6.13 -1.65
CA LYS A 51 -23.23 -7.18 -2.65
C LYS A 51 -22.42 -6.66 -3.82
N VAL A 52 -21.55 -7.48 -4.36
CA VAL A 52 -20.66 -7.10 -5.46
C VAL A 52 -20.80 -8.03 -6.66
N LYS A 53 -20.45 -7.50 -7.85
CA LYS A 53 -20.39 -8.25 -9.11
C LYS A 53 -19.13 -7.84 -9.85
N ASP A 54 -18.52 -8.77 -10.56
CA ASP A 54 -17.43 -8.45 -11.49
C ASP A 54 -18.00 -7.88 -12.80
N ASN A 55 -18.41 -6.63 -12.73
CA ASN A 55 -19.03 -5.91 -13.84
C ASN A 55 -18.53 -4.46 -13.86
N PRO A 56 -18.08 -3.92 -15.01
CA PRO A 56 -17.53 -2.57 -15.08
C PRO A 56 -18.55 -1.44 -14.92
N ILE A 57 -19.86 -1.73 -15.04
CA ILE A 57 -20.93 -0.73 -15.01
C ILE A 57 -21.73 -0.83 -13.70
N GLU A 58 -22.09 -2.05 -13.30
CA GLU A 58 -22.91 -2.34 -12.13
C GLU A 58 -22.17 -3.31 -11.21
N TRP A 59 -21.16 -2.83 -10.48
CA TRP A 59 -20.27 -3.68 -9.67
C TRP A 59 -20.70 -3.82 -8.21
N PHE A 60 -21.67 -3.04 -7.72
CA PHE A 60 -22.14 -3.12 -6.35
C PHE A 60 -23.62 -2.78 -6.19
N SER A 61 -24.18 -3.25 -5.10
CA SER A 61 -25.46 -2.79 -4.55
C SER A 61 -25.39 -2.70 -3.04
N LEU A 62 -26.01 -1.68 -2.46
CA LEU A 62 -26.06 -1.42 -1.02
C LEU A 62 -27.49 -1.64 -0.56
N GLU A 63 -27.63 -2.29 0.60
CA GLU A 63 -28.88 -2.48 1.33
C GLU A 63 -28.89 -1.56 2.57
N ASP A 64 -29.97 -1.60 3.35
CA ASP A 64 -30.20 -0.70 4.49
C ASP A 64 -29.01 -0.54 5.42
N ASP A 65 -28.83 0.69 5.93
CA ASP A 65 -27.80 1.05 6.89
C ASP A 65 -28.15 0.51 8.28
N THR A 66 -27.15 -0.08 8.94
CA THR A 66 -27.26 -0.55 10.31
C THR A 66 -26.04 -0.16 11.13
N ALA A 67 -26.29 0.43 12.32
CA ALA A 67 -25.23 0.70 13.27
C ALA A 67 -24.91 -0.57 14.08
N LYS A 68 -23.62 -0.96 14.09
CA LYS A 68 -23.12 -2.11 14.87
C LYS A 68 -21.87 -1.73 15.64
N GLU A 69 -21.65 -2.34 16.80
CA GLU A 69 -20.32 -2.31 17.41
C GLU A 69 -19.33 -3.01 16.48
N LEU A 70 -18.13 -2.46 16.32
CA LEU A 70 -17.12 -3.05 15.43
C LEU A 70 -16.65 -4.43 15.91
N SER A 71 -16.81 -4.74 17.19
CA SER A 71 -16.60 -6.08 17.76
C SER A 71 -17.57 -7.16 17.27
N TYR A 72 -18.64 -6.77 16.57
CA TYR A 72 -19.54 -7.69 15.90
C TYR A 72 -18.91 -8.39 14.70
N PHE A 73 -17.91 -7.76 14.07
CA PHE A 73 -17.28 -8.29 12.87
C PHE A 73 -16.13 -9.25 13.23
N ASP A 74 -16.05 -10.39 12.55
CA ASP A 74 -14.91 -11.30 12.67
C ASP A 74 -13.64 -10.68 12.06
N ILE A 75 -13.79 -10.00 10.91
CA ILE A 75 -12.69 -9.38 10.17
C ILE A 75 -13.06 -7.95 9.76
N ILE A 76 -12.14 -7.03 9.91
CA ILE A 76 -12.20 -5.69 9.32
C ILE A 76 -10.98 -5.48 8.43
N LEU A 77 -11.21 -5.26 7.13
CA LEU A 77 -10.16 -4.89 6.19
C LEU A 77 -10.10 -3.36 6.06
N MET A 78 -9.02 -2.75 6.54
CA MET A 78 -8.76 -1.33 6.38
C MET A 78 -8.19 -1.07 4.98
N ARG A 79 -9.09 -0.80 4.03
CA ARG A 79 -8.76 -0.60 2.61
C ARG A 79 -8.94 0.86 2.17
N LYS A 80 -8.50 1.78 3.03
CA LYS A 80 -8.48 3.20 2.73
C LYS A 80 -7.13 3.59 2.11
N ASP A 81 -7.20 4.19 0.93
CA ASP A 81 -6.02 4.74 0.28
C ASP A 81 -5.42 5.94 1.04
N PRO A 82 -4.14 6.22 0.90
CA PRO A 82 -3.56 7.50 1.32
C PRO A 82 -4.36 8.69 0.76
N PRO A 83 -4.35 9.89 1.39
CA PRO A 83 -3.25 10.36 2.22
C PRO A 83 -3.30 9.83 3.66
N PHE A 84 -2.12 9.49 4.19
CA PHE A 84 -1.93 9.19 5.59
C PHE A 84 -1.89 10.50 6.39
N ASN A 85 -3.08 10.94 6.84
CA ASN A 85 -3.30 12.21 7.52
C ASN A 85 -3.89 11.97 8.92
N LYS A 86 -4.27 13.05 9.62
CA LYS A 86 -4.85 12.97 10.96
C LYS A 86 -6.12 12.13 11.00
N GLU A 87 -6.98 12.25 9.99
CA GLU A 87 -8.23 11.46 9.91
C GLU A 87 -7.94 9.97 9.74
N TYR A 88 -6.91 9.62 8.98
CA TYR A 88 -6.44 8.24 8.87
C TYR A 88 -5.99 7.71 10.25
N ILE A 89 -5.19 8.50 10.98
CA ILE A 89 -4.73 8.16 12.33
C ILE A 89 -5.92 7.99 13.30
N TYR A 90 -6.89 8.90 13.30
CA TYR A 90 -8.08 8.80 14.15
C TYR A 90 -8.90 7.54 13.84
N THR A 91 -9.02 7.19 12.56
CA THR A 91 -9.65 5.91 12.17
C THR A 91 -8.93 4.72 12.78
N THR A 92 -7.59 4.71 12.78
CA THR A 92 -6.84 3.59 13.37
C THR A 92 -7.04 3.48 14.89
N TYR A 93 -7.26 4.58 15.61
CA TYR A 93 -7.61 4.53 17.05
C TYR A 93 -8.99 3.90 17.29
N ILE A 94 -9.96 4.16 16.41
CA ILE A 94 -11.26 3.49 16.48
C ILE A 94 -11.09 1.98 16.21
N LEU A 95 -10.28 1.62 15.24
CA LEU A 95 -9.99 0.22 14.90
C LEU A 95 -9.18 -0.52 15.98
N ASP A 96 -8.35 0.19 16.78
CA ASP A 96 -7.68 -0.40 17.95
C ASP A 96 -8.69 -0.92 18.98
N LEU A 97 -9.79 -0.18 19.23
CA LEU A 97 -10.84 -0.63 20.14
C LEU A 97 -11.54 -1.90 19.60
N ALA A 98 -11.79 -1.96 18.29
CA ALA A 98 -12.34 -3.16 17.67
C ALA A 98 -11.37 -4.35 17.81
N SER A 99 -10.10 -4.15 17.52
CA SER A 99 -9.06 -5.17 17.65
C SER A 99 -8.93 -5.67 19.10
N SER A 100 -8.93 -4.76 20.07
CA SER A 100 -8.88 -5.09 21.50
C SER A 100 -10.12 -5.87 21.98
N SER A 101 -11.22 -5.78 21.26
CA SER A 101 -12.46 -6.53 21.53
C SER A 101 -12.56 -7.87 20.79
N GLY A 102 -11.48 -8.28 20.08
CA GLY A 102 -11.37 -9.59 19.44
C GLY A 102 -11.50 -9.62 17.91
N THR A 103 -11.91 -8.52 17.27
CA THR A 103 -12.00 -8.42 15.81
C THR A 103 -10.61 -8.52 15.16
N LEU A 104 -10.48 -9.30 14.09
CA LEU A 104 -9.27 -9.32 13.29
C LEU A 104 -9.24 -8.10 12.37
N VAL A 105 -8.47 -7.08 12.73
CA VAL A 105 -8.27 -5.91 11.88
C VAL A 105 -7.01 -6.09 11.02
N VAL A 106 -7.11 -5.93 9.71
CA VAL A 106 -6.03 -6.13 8.73
C VAL A 106 -5.76 -4.84 7.95
N ASN A 107 -4.53 -4.31 8.03
CA ASN A 107 -3.44 -4.70 8.92
C ASN A 107 -3.68 -4.14 10.32
N ARG A 108 -2.87 -4.61 11.30
CA ARG A 108 -3.00 -4.17 12.70
C ARG A 108 -2.94 -2.63 12.78
N PRO A 109 -3.87 -1.97 13.52
CA PRO A 109 -4.02 -0.51 13.47
C PRO A 109 -2.78 0.27 13.92
N ASP A 110 -2.02 -0.25 14.89
CA ASP A 110 -0.76 0.34 15.34
C ASP A 110 0.34 0.21 14.25
N ALA A 111 0.37 -0.89 13.51
CA ALA A 111 1.26 -1.03 12.36
C ALA A 111 0.95 0.00 11.28
N LEU A 112 -0.33 0.22 10.96
CA LEU A 112 -0.74 1.25 10.02
C LEU A 112 -0.24 2.65 10.39
N ARG A 113 -0.17 2.96 11.70
CA ARG A 113 0.37 4.24 12.19
C ARG A 113 1.89 4.31 12.18
N ASN A 114 2.57 3.21 12.50
CA ASN A 114 4.00 3.20 12.79
C ASN A 114 4.87 2.86 11.58
N PHE A 115 4.27 2.33 10.50
CA PHE A 115 5.00 1.78 9.36
C PHE A 115 4.73 2.62 8.10
N ASN A 116 5.43 3.75 7.97
CA ASN A 116 5.32 4.56 6.75
C ASN A 116 5.93 3.79 5.56
N GLU A 117 5.26 3.79 4.42
CA GLU A 117 5.62 2.99 3.23
C GLU A 117 7.03 3.23 2.69
N LYS A 118 7.56 4.48 2.86
CA LYS A 118 8.89 4.86 2.38
C LYS A 118 9.93 4.81 3.50
N VAL A 119 9.59 5.31 4.69
CA VAL A 119 10.55 5.34 5.82
C VAL A 119 10.89 3.94 6.31
N SER A 120 9.94 3.00 6.29
CA SER A 120 10.12 1.65 6.81
C SER A 120 11.20 0.82 6.10
N ILE A 121 11.52 1.14 4.84
CA ILE A 121 12.64 0.49 4.15
C ILE A 121 13.99 0.76 4.84
N SER A 122 14.11 1.83 5.64
CA SER A 122 15.31 2.15 6.41
C SER A 122 15.65 1.08 7.47
N LEU A 123 14.70 0.22 7.81
CA LEU A 123 14.95 -0.97 8.64
C LEU A 123 15.81 -2.02 7.91
N PHE A 124 15.95 -1.92 6.60
CA PHE A 124 16.62 -2.88 5.72
C PHE A 124 17.69 -2.21 4.84
N PRO A 125 18.72 -1.56 5.43
CA PRO A 125 19.67 -0.73 4.68
C PRO A 125 20.47 -1.52 3.63
N ASN A 126 20.64 -2.83 3.80
CA ASN A 126 21.32 -3.69 2.83
C ASN A 126 20.46 -4.09 1.63
N LEU A 127 19.15 -3.82 1.67
CA LEU A 127 18.20 -4.11 0.59
C LEU A 127 17.83 -2.86 -0.21
N THR A 128 18.20 -1.67 0.27
CA THR A 128 17.77 -0.38 -0.29
C THR A 128 18.89 0.33 -1.04
N PRO A 129 18.60 1.20 -2.01
CA PRO A 129 19.61 2.09 -2.56
C PRO A 129 20.07 3.07 -1.49
N LYS A 130 21.19 3.79 -1.72
CA LYS A 130 21.57 4.89 -0.83
C LYS A 130 20.39 5.85 -0.66
N THR A 131 20.01 6.12 0.59
CA THR A 131 18.81 6.87 0.94
C THR A 131 19.15 7.90 2.01
N LEU A 132 18.63 9.11 1.84
CA LEU A 132 18.57 10.16 2.84
C LEU A 132 17.11 10.53 3.08
N ILE A 133 16.71 10.67 4.34
CA ILE A 133 15.41 11.20 4.75
C ILE A 133 15.68 12.44 5.59
N SER A 134 15.34 13.62 5.05
CA SER A 134 15.66 14.90 5.68
C SER A 134 14.78 16.02 5.13
N SER A 135 14.66 17.13 5.87
CA SER A 135 14.18 18.42 5.40
C SER A 135 15.30 19.48 5.30
N SER A 136 16.53 19.10 5.68
CA SER A 136 17.67 20.01 5.67
C SER A 136 18.17 20.25 4.25
N GLU A 137 18.06 21.51 3.77
CA GLU A 137 18.57 21.93 2.46
C GLU A 137 20.03 21.54 2.26
N LYS A 138 20.88 21.82 3.26
CA LYS A 138 22.31 21.51 3.22
C LYS A 138 22.58 20.02 2.97
N GLU A 139 21.88 19.14 3.69
CA GLU A 139 22.07 17.69 3.58
C GLU A 139 21.53 17.14 2.28
N LEU A 140 20.34 17.62 1.85
CA LEU A 140 19.75 17.22 0.57
C LEU A 140 20.66 17.60 -0.61
N ARG A 141 21.17 18.86 -0.64
CA ARG A 141 22.12 19.29 -1.67
C ARG A 141 23.43 18.50 -1.63
N SER A 142 23.94 18.21 -0.43
CA SER A 142 25.15 17.39 -0.27
C SER A 142 24.90 15.96 -0.79
N PHE A 143 23.76 15.34 -0.48
CA PHE A 143 23.43 14.02 -0.98
C PHE A 143 23.34 13.98 -2.51
N ILE A 144 22.61 14.94 -3.11
CA ILE A 144 22.44 15.05 -4.56
C ILE A 144 23.76 15.24 -5.27
N SER A 145 24.64 16.13 -4.78
CA SER A 145 25.93 16.40 -5.39
C SER A 145 26.88 15.18 -5.43
N ASN A 146 26.66 14.22 -4.54
CA ASN A 146 27.44 12.99 -4.45
C ASN A 146 26.88 11.82 -5.27
N GLN A 147 25.78 12.04 -6.03
CA GLN A 147 25.17 11.05 -6.92
C GLN A 147 25.15 11.58 -8.36
N ASP A 148 25.14 10.69 -9.34
CA ASP A 148 24.95 11.08 -10.75
C ASP A 148 23.49 11.50 -11.02
N LYS A 149 22.54 10.73 -10.43
CA LYS A 149 21.12 11.02 -10.45
C LYS A 149 20.48 10.66 -9.11
N THR A 150 19.56 11.49 -8.66
CA THR A 150 18.84 11.32 -7.41
C THR A 150 17.34 11.39 -7.67
N VAL A 151 16.57 10.47 -7.07
CA VAL A 151 15.11 10.57 -7.00
C VAL A 151 14.75 11.25 -5.69
N VAL A 152 13.94 12.32 -5.75
CA VAL A 152 13.35 12.94 -4.56
C VAL A 152 11.83 12.74 -4.56
N LYS A 153 11.27 12.43 -3.40
CA LYS A 153 9.84 12.12 -3.25
C LYS A 153 9.32 12.46 -1.85
N PRO A 154 8.07 12.96 -1.71
CA PRO A 154 7.45 13.14 -0.40
C PRO A 154 7.21 11.79 0.28
N LEU A 155 7.13 11.78 1.62
CA LEU A 155 6.96 10.56 2.40
C LEU A 155 5.51 10.02 2.38
N ASP A 156 4.53 10.89 2.24
CA ASP A 156 3.08 10.62 2.33
C ASP A 156 2.33 10.76 1.00
N GLY A 157 3.08 10.95 -0.10
CA GLY A 157 2.53 10.97 -1.46
C GLY A 157 2.30 9.57 -2.03
N MET A 158 1.22 9.40 -2.82
CA MET A 158 0.89 8.17 -3.53
C MET A 158 0.79 8.38 -5.05
N GLY A 159 0.78 7.29 -5.81
CA GLY A 159 0.54 7.32 -7.27
C GLY A 159 1.63 8.02 -8.08
N GLY A 160 2.83 8.19 -7.52
CA GLY A 160 3.95 8.83 -8.20
C GLY A 160 3.87 10.36 -8.27
N LYS A 161 2.96 10.99 -7.52
CA LYS A 161 2.87 12.46 -7.46
C LYS A 161 4.10 13.06 -6.78
N SER A 162 4.59 14.18 -7.33
CA SER A 162 5.73 14.94 -6.80
C SER A 162 7.02 14.12 -6.68
N ILE A 163 7.21 13.12 -7.55
CA ILE A 163 8.48 12.41 -7.71
C ILE A 163 9.29 13.11 -8.80
N PHE A 164 10.51 13.52 -8.47
CA PHE A 164 11.42 14.15 -9.41
C PHE A 164 12.73 13.37 -9.48
N VAL A 165 13.30 13.34 -10.69
CA VAL A 165 14.67 12.87 -10.93
C VAL A 165 15.55 14.10 -11.13
N ILE A 166 16.58 14.25 -10.31
CA ILE A 166 17.52 15.36 -10.33
C ILE A 166 18.86 14.81 -10.82
N GLU A 167 19.39 15.35 -11.90
CA GLU A 167 20.74 15.03 -12.39
C GLU A 167 21.79 15.84 -11.61
N LYS A 168 23.00 15.34 -11.59
CA LYS A 168 24.12 16.08 -11.00
C LYS A 168 24.27 17.46 -11.69
N ASN A 169 24.30 18.52 -10.90
CA ASN A 169 24.38 19.91 -11.39
C ASN A 169 23.13 20.43 -12.13
N ASP A 170 21.97 19.79 -11.95
CA ASP A 170 20.71 20.32 -12.49
C ASP A 170 20.43 21.71 -11.91
N LEU A 171 20.22 22.70 -12.80
CA LEU A 171 19.95 24.09 -12.43
C LEU A 171 18.62 24.28 -11.69
N ASN A 172 17.69 23.33 -11.83
CA ASN A 172 16.38 23.39 -11.16
C ASN A 172 16.41 22.75 -9.76
N THR A 173 17.54 22.21 -9.31
CA THR A 173 17.66 21.51 -8.01
C THR A 173 17.07 22.35 -6.88
N GLY A 174 17.33 23.66 -6.83
CA GLY A 174 16.78 24.55 -5.80
C GLY A 174 15.27 24.57 -5.81
N SER A 175 14.68 24.93 -6.93
CA SER A 175 13.22 25.03 -7.09
C SER A 175 12.49 23.71 -6.88
N ILE A 176 13.10 22.58 -7.28
CA ILE A 176 12.55 21.25 -7.03
C ILE A 176 12.53 20.96 -5.53
N LEU A 177 13.64 21.21 -4.83
CA LEU A 177 13.72 20.99 -3.38
C LEU A 177 12.74 21.89 -2.62
N GLU A 178 12.66 23.17 -2.91
CA GLU A 178 11.68 24.10 -2.33
C GLU A 178 10.25 23.55 -2.49
N ALA A 179 9.89 23.14 -3.70
CA ALA A 179 8.55 22.62 -4.00
C ALA A 179 8.24 21.31 -3.26
N VAL A 180 9.18 20.34 -3.23
CA VAL A 180 8.92 19.01 -2.64
C VAL A 180 8.97 19.05 -1.12
N THR A 181 9.79 19.95 -0.54
CA THR A 181 9.92 20.11 0.92
C THR A 181 8.97 21.16 1.50
N ALA A 182 8.15 21.81 0.68
CA ALA A 182 7.39 23.00 1.07
C ALA A 182 8.27 24.02 1.82
N ASP A 183 9.26 24.55 1.12
CA ASP A 183 10.27 25.48 1.66
C ASP A 183 11.02 24.92 2.89
N PHE A 184 11.47 23.67 2.79
CA PHE A 184 12.25 22.95 3.81
C PHE A 184 11.53 22.75 5.15
N THR A 185 10.21 22.83 5.15
CA THR A 185 9.36 22.54 6.32
C THR A 185 8.92 21.09 6.39
N GLN A 186 8.91 20.36 5.27
CA GLN A 186 8.52 18.96 5.19
C GLN A 186 9.71 18.05 4.92
N THR A 187 9.76 16.94 5.65
CA THR A 187 10.75 15.89 5.44
C THR A 187 10.42 15.11 4.17
N ILE A 188 11.44 14.89 3.34
CA ILE A 188 11.35 14.12 2.09
C ILE A 188 12.36 12.97 2.08
N MET A 189 12.21 12.07 1.12
CA MET A 189 13.19 11.05 0.80
C MET A 189 13.97 11.42 -0.46
N ALA A 190 15.30 11.32 -0.39
CA ALA A 190 16.21 11.38 -1.53
C ALA A 190 16.90 10.01 -1.66
N GLN A 191 16.87 9.43 -2.85
CA GLN A 191 17.46 8.10 -3.13
C GLN A 191 18.32 8.16 -4.38
N THR A 192 19.39 7.35 -4.42
CA THR A 192 20.12 7.11 -5.67
C THR A 192 19.18 6.57 -6.73
N TYR A 193 19.19 7.15 -7.92
CA TYR A 193 18.41 6.68 -9.06
C TYR A 193 18.82 5.27 -9.48
N ILE A 194 17.85 4.42 -9.74
CA ILE A 194 18.03 3.02 -10.16
C ILE A 194 17.65 2.92 -11.64
N PRO A 195 18.64 2.75 -12.57
CA PRO A 195 18.37 2.72 -14.02
C PRO A 195 17.42 1.60 -14.46
N GLU A 196 17.35 0.53 -13.68
CA GLU A 196 16.51 -0.65 -13.92
C GLU A 196 15.01 -0.34 -13.83
N ILE A 197 14.62 0.86 -13.40
CA ILE A 197 13.22 1.33 -13.48
C ILE A 197 12.65 1.17 -14.90
N LYS A 198 13.48 1.30 -15.93
CA LYS A 198 13.10 1.11 -17.34
C LYS A 198 12.59 -0.30 -17.65
N THR A 199 12.99 -1.30 -16.86
CA THR A 199 12.54 -2.68 -16.99
C THR A 199 11.34 -2.99 -16.10
N GLY A 200 10.89 -2.03 -15.32
CA GLY A 200 9.72 -2.05 -14.49
C GLY A 200 9.99 -1.88 -13.00
N ASP A 201 9.07 -1.20 -12.34
CA ASP A 201 8.90 -1.16 -10.89
C ASP A 201 8.04 -2.37 -10.50
N LYS A 202 8.62 -3.30 -9.73
CA LYS A 202 8.02 -4.60 -9.42
C LYS A 202 7.17 -4.50 -8.16
N ARG A 203 5.84 -4.68 -8.26
CA ARG A 203 4.94 -4.89 -7.13
C ARG A 203 4.89 -6.37 -6.77
N ILE A 204 5.28 -6.71 -5.56
CA ILE A 204 5.23 -8.08 -5.02
C ILE A 204 4.31 -8.09 -3.79
N HIS A 205 3.32 -8.98 -3.78
CA HIS A 205 2.45 -9.13 -2.62
C HIS A 205 3.03 -10.15 -1.63
N ILE A 206 2.92 -9.81 -0.35
CA ILE A 206 3.31 -10.65 0.78
C ILE A 206 2.09 -10.83 1.68
N VAL A 207 1.75 -12.08 1.95
CA VAL A 207 0.63 -12.47 2.81
C VAL A 207 1.16 -13.30 3.96
N ASN A 208 0.95 -12.85 5.18
CA ASN A 208 1.42 -13.51 6.41
C ASN A 208 2.91 -13.93 6.31
N GLY A 209 3.76 -12.99 5.90
CA GLY A 209 5.20 -13.19 5.73
C GLY A 209 5.62 -14.05 4.53
N LYS A 210 4.70 -14.55 3.71
CA LYS A 210 5.00 -15.33 2.52
C LYS A 210 4.75 -14.52 1.26
N HIS A 211 5.73 -14.48 0.35
CA HIS A 211 5.54 -13.84 -0.95
C HIS A 211 4.58 -14.66 -1.83
N CYS A 212 3.82 -13.96 -2.66
CA CYS A 212 3.12 -14.57 -3.79
C CYS A 212 4.11 -15.01 -4.87
N ASP A 213 3.71 -15.94 -5.75
CA ASP A 213 4.62 -16.52 -6.75
C ASP A 213 4.87 -15.60 -7.94
N PHE A 214 3.93 -14.68 -8.20
CA PHE A 214 4.01 -13.72 -9.30
C PHE A 214 4.08 -12.30 -8.79
N LEU A 215 4.77 -11.46 -9.55
CA LEU A 215 4.87 -10.02 -9.37
C LEU A 215 4.23 -9.29 -10.56
N LEU A 216 3.86 -8.04 -10.32
CA LEU A 216 3.45 -7.11 -11.36
C LEU A 216 4.58 -6.13 -11.66
N ALA A 217 5.25 -6.28 -12.80
CA ALA A 217 6.19 -5.28 -13.30
C ALA A 217 5.40 -4.14 -13.95
N ARG A 218 5.57 -2.92 -13.45
CA ARG A 218 4.96 -1.69 -13.95
C ARG A 218 6.01 -0.94 -14.77
N ILE A 219 5.95 -1.11 -16.08
CA ILE A 219 6.97 -0.60 -17.01
C ILE A 219 6.61 0.83 -17.41
N PRO A 220 7.45 1.84 -17.07
CA PRO A 220 7.22 3.22 -17.49
C PRO A 220 7.11 3.36 -19.00
N SER A 221 6.34 4.35 -19.47
CA SER A 221 6.36 4.75 -20.87
C SER A 221 7.71 5.41 -21.23
N GLU A 222 8.02 5.56 -22.50
CA GLU A 222 9.27 6.17 -22.98
C GLU A 222 9.46 7.62 -22.52
N THR A 223 8.35 8.32 -22.21
CA THR A 223 8.35 9.73 -21.78
C THR A 223 8.20 9.91 -20.28
N GLU A 224 8.22 8.82 -19.48
CA GLU A 224 7.96 8.84 -18.05
C GLU A 224 9.06 8.08 -17.28
N ASN A 225 9.39 8.57 -16.09
CA ASN A 225 10.32 7.92 -15.17
C ASN A 225 9.64 7.17 -14.02
N ARG A 226 8.29 7.19 -13.95
CA ARG A 226 7.51 6.59 -12.87
C ARG A 226 6.83 5.30 -13.32
N GLY A 227 6.98 4.25 -12.51
CA GLY A 227 6.36 2.94 -12.76
C GLY A 227 4.90 2.82 -12.33
N ASN A 228 4.23 3.90 -11.93
CA ASN A 228 2.85 3.81 -11.42
C ASN A 228 1.84 3.62 -12.57
N LEU A 229 0.92 2.68 -12.42
CA LEU A 229 -0.14 2.42 -13.43
C LEU A 229 -1.02 3.64 -13.67
N VAL A 230 -1.22 4.48 -12.65
CA VAL A 230 -2.04 5.70 -12.73
C VAL A 230 -1.46 6.72 -13.72
N VAL A 231 -0.15 6.71 -13.94
CA VAL A 231 0.52 7.60 -14.90
C VAL A 231 0.83 6.92 -16.24
N GLY A 232 0.21 5.77 -16.50
CA GLY A 232 0.29 5.10 -17.81
C GLY A 232 1.36 4.04 -17.96
N ALA A 233 1.95 3.54 -16.86
CA ALA A 233 2.85 2.40 -16.93
C ALA A 233 2.13 1.15 -17.46
N LYS A 234 2.84 0.34 -18.24
CA LYS A 234 2.33 -0.92 -18.80
C LYS A 234 2.49 -2.05 -17.77
N PRO A 235 1.41 -2.75 -17.41
CA PRO A 235 1.49 -3.91 -16.52
C PRO A 235 2.05 -5.14 -17.27
N GLU A 236 2.93 -5.87 -16.61
CA GLU A 236 3.43 -7.17 -17.06
C GLU A 236 3.60 -8.11 -15.87
N VAL A 237 2.93 -9.26 -15.88
CA VAL A 237 3.04 -10.26 -14.81
C VAL A 237 4.25 -11.16 -15.08
N ARG A 238 5.07 -11.38 -14.07
CA ARG A 238 6.30 -12.18 -14.12
C ARG A 238 6.44 -13.06 -12.88
N PRO A 239 7.13 -14.23 -12.96
CA PRO A 239 7.55 -14.95 -11.77
C PRO A 239 8.65 -14.19 -11.02
N LEU A 240 8.73 -14.40 -9.71
CA LEU A 240 9.79 -13.83 -8.87
C LEU A 240 11.15 -14.46 -9.20
N ASN A 241 12.17 -13.63 -9.34
CA ASN A 241 13.55 -14.09 -9.45
C ASN A 241 14.15 -14.40 -8.05
N LYS A 242 15.41 -14.85 -8.01
CA LYS A 242 16.10 -15.21 -6.76
C LYS A 242 16.22 -14.01 -5.81
N ARG A 243 16.57 -12.83 -6.34
CA ARG A 243 16.74 -11.61 -5.52
C ARG A 243 15.41 -11.10 -4.97
N ASP A 244 14.34 -11.16 -5.76
CA ASP A 244 13.00 -10.79 -5.32
C ASP A 244 12.58 -11.64 -4.11
N LYS A 245 12.79 -12.97 -4.17
CA LYS A 245 12.52 -13.90 -3.07
C LYS A 245 13.39 -13.64 -1.84
N GLU A 246 14.67 -13.34 -2.03
CA GLU A 246 15.58 -12.97 -0.94
C GLU A 246 15.11 -11.73 -0.20
N ILE A 247 14.72 -10.67 -0.92
CA ILE A 247 14.15 -9.45 -0.34
C ILE A 247 12.91 -9.80 0.50
N CYS A 248 11.94 -10.51 -0.09
CA CYS A 248 10.72 -10.90 0.60
C CYS A 248 10.99 -11.70 1.88
N ASN A 249 11.88 -12.69 1.82
CA ASN A 249 12.22 -13.54 2.96
C ASN A 249 12.92 -12.76 4.07
N THR A 250 13.76 -11.78 3.72
CA THR A 250 14.49 -10.96 4.69
C THR A 250 13.56 -10.05 5.50
N ILE A 251 12.51 -9.50 4.87
CA ILE A 251 11.58 -8.60 5.55
C ILE A 251 10.44 -9.32 6.26
N ALA A 252 10.22 -10.60 5.98
CA ALA A 252 9.05 -11.38 6.40
C ALA A 252 8.84 -11.36 7.92
N SER A 253 9.89 -11.61 8.72
CA SER A 253 9.80 -11.62 10.18
C SER A 253 9.34 -10.27 10.73
N THR A 254 9.92 -9.18 10.21
CA THR A 254 9.53 -7.82 10.62
C THR A 254 8.07 -7.53 10.30
N LEU A 255 7.54 -7.97 9.15
CA LEU A 255 6.13 -7.80 8.83
C LEU A 255 5.24 -8.55 9.81
N ILE A 256 5.56 -9.82 10.10
CA ILE A 256 4.79 -10.66 11.05
C ILE A 256 4.80 -10.05 12.45
N GLU A 257 5.97 -9.70 12.98
CA GLU A 257 6.14 -9.12 14.32
C GLU A 257 5.34 -7.82 14.50
N ASN A 258 5.21 -7.04 13.43
CA ASN A 258 4.42 -5.82 13.43
C ASN A 258 2.92 -6.04 13.12
N GLY A 259 2.46 -7.29 12.94
CA GLY A 259 1.06 -7.57 12.64
C GLY A 259 0.62 -7.10 11.25
N ILE A 260 1.57 -7.04 10.31
CA ILE A 260 1.33 -6.73 8.90
C ILE A 260 1.05 -8.04 8.17
N LEU A 261 -0.22 -8.36 8.04
CA LEU A 261 -0.67 -9.61 7.41
C LEU A 261 -0.69 -9.50 5.89
N PHE A 262 -0.91 -8.29 5.36
CA PHE A 262 -0.94 -8.05 3.92
C PHE A 262 -0.11 -6.82 3.54
N ALA A 263 0.89 -7.02 2.68
CA ALA A 263 1.75 -5.95 2.17
C ALA A 263 1.96 -6.07 0.67
N GLY A 264 2.18 -4.93 0.01
CA GLY A 264 2.70 -4.84 -1.34
C GLY A 264 4.05 -4.14 -1.30
N ILE A 265 5.13 -4.83 -1.64
CA ILE A 265 6.45 -4.20 -1.71
C ILE A 265 6.78 -3.78 -3.13
N ASP A 266 7.56 -2.71 -3.25
CA ASP A 266 8.04 -2.24 -4.52
C ASP A 266 9.55 -2.46 -4.63
N VAL A 267 9.98 -3.08 -5.74
CA VAL A 267 11.37 -3.46 -6.01
C VAL A 267 11.78 -2.98 -7.40
N ILE A 268 12.83 -2.15 -7.48
CA ILE A 268 13.41 -1.73 -8.73
C ILE A 268 14.80 -2.35 -8.86
N GLY A 269 15.05 -3.07 -9.96
CA GLY A 269 16.28 -3.85 -10.10
C GLY A 269 16.44 -4.86 -8.95
N GLU A 270 17.44 -4.64 -8.09
CA GLU A 270 17.76 -5.47 -6.92
C GLU A 270 17.43 -4.80 -5.59
N PHE A 271 16.73 -3.64 -5.60
CA PHE A 271 16.53 -2.80 -4.43
C PHE A 271 15.06 -2.66 -4.04
N LEU A 272 14.81 -2.82 -2.74
CA LEU A 272 13.55 -2.49 -2.10
C LEU A 272 13.39 -0.96 -2.03
N THR A 273 12.28 -0.44 -2.53
CA THR A 273 12.02 1.00 -2.61
C THR A 273 10.82 1.47 -1.79
N GLU A 274 9.84 0.59 -1.52
CA GLU A 274 8.65 0.87 -0.70
C GLU A 274 8.09 -0.42 -0.08
N ILE A 275 7.41 -0.27 1.09
CA ILE A 275 6.63 -1.33 1.73
C ILE A 275 5.23 -0.77 1.98
N ASN A 276 4.28 -1.07 1.10
CA ASN A 276 2.92 -0.55 1.15
C ASN A 276 2.03 -1.47 1.98
N ILE A 277 1.49 -0.97 3.09
CA ILE A 277 0.69 -1.74 4.05
C ILE A 277 -0.74 -1.23 4.23
N THR A 278 -1.11 -0.12 3.61
CA THR A 278 -2.45 0.48 3.70
C THR A 278 -3.42 -0.22 2.75
N SER A 279 -3.35 0.10 1.47
CA SER A 279 -4.23 -0.45 0.44
C SER A 279 -3.43 -0.88 -0.81
N PRO A 280 -2.50 -1.88 -0.71
CA PRO A 280 -1.72 -2.30 -1.86
C PRO A 280 -2.61 -2.75 -3.02
N THR A 281 -2.28 -2.29 -4.23
CA THR A 281 -2.99 -2.55 -5.49
C THR A 281 -2.15 -3.45 -6.40
N GLY A 282 -2.70 -3.82 -7.56
CA GLY A 282 -2.04 -4.66 -8.56
C GLY A 282 -2.39 -6.14 -8.47
N MET A 283 -3.34 -6.52 -7.61
CA MET A 283 -3.82 -7.90 -7.48
C MET A 283 -4.58 -8.33 -8.73
N ARG A 284 -5.53 -7.51 -9.22
CA ARG A 284 -6.36 -7.85 -10.38
C ARG A 284 -5.58 -8.09 -11.67
N GLU A 285 -4.46 -7.40 -11.85
CA GLU A 285 -3.56 -7.64 -12.96
C GLU A 285 -2.88 -8.99 -12.84
N ILE A 286 -2.48 -9.40 -11.63
CA ILE A 286 -1.87 -10.71 -11.36
C ILE A 286 -2.91 -11.82 -11.48
N ASP A 287 -4.10 -11.63 -10.92
CA ASP A 287 -5.16 -12.63 -10.84
C ASP A 287 -5.74 -12.98 -12.23
N LYS A 288 -5.68 -12.03 -13.17
CA LYS A 288 -5.99 -12.31 -14.60
C LYS A 288 -4.96 -13.21 -15.28
N TYR A 289 -3.78 -13.37 -14.68
CA TYR A 289 -2.71 -14.14 -15.24
C TYR A 289 -2.74 -15.57 -14.68
N ASN A 290 -2.90 -16.54 -15.56
CA ASN A 290 -2.74 -17.98 -15.27
C ASN A 290 -3.59 -18.54 -14.11
N GLN A 291 -4.78 -17.99 -13.87
CA GLN A 291 -5.72 -18.42 -12.80
C GLN A 291 -5.13 -18.34 -11.37
N TYR A 292 -4.13 -17.50 -11.16
CA TYR A 292 -3.55 -17.25 -9.85
C TYR A 292 -4.38 -16.19 -9.13
N SER A 293 -4.62 -16.34 -7.82
CA SER A 293 -5.41 -15.38 -7.06
C SER A 293 -4.72 -14.99 -5.76
N VAL A 294 -4.34 -13.70 -5.69
CA VAL A 294 -3.78 -13.08 -4.49
C VAL A 294 -4.84 -12.94 -3.40
N SER A 295 -6.09 -12.62 -3.79
CA SER A 295 -7.22 -12.51 -2.86
C SER A 295 -7.55 -13.86 -2.21
N THR A 296 -7.56 -14.95 -2.97
CA THR A 296 -7.73 -16.30 -2.42
C THR A 296 -6.66 -16.65 -1.38
N ILE A 297 -5.37 -16.37 -1.70
CA ILE A 297 -4.25 -16.60 -0.76
C ILE A 297 -4.43 -15.79 0.52
N LEU A 298 -4.87 -14.53 0.41
CA LEU A 298 -5.12 -13.70 1.58
C LEU A 298 -6.24 -14.28 2.45
N PHE A 299 -7.39 -14.63 1.86
CA PHE A 299 -8.50 -15.18 2.63
C PHE A 299 -8.18 -16.53 3.27
N ASP A 300 -7.39 -17.40 2.61
CA ASP A 300 -6.91 -18.65 3.22
C ASP A 300 -6.07 -18.38 4.49
N GLN A 301 -5.28 -17.31 4.51
CA GLN A 301 -4.52 -16.93 5.70
C GLN A 301 -5.39 -16.25 6.76
N LEU A 302 -6.37 -15.43 6.37
CA LEU A 302 -7.34 -14.84 7.30
C LEU A 302 -8.11 -15.91 8.06
N GLU A 303 -8.62 -16.92 7.36
CA GLU A 303 -9.35 -18.04 7.96
C GLU A 303 -8.48 -18.84 8.93
N LYS A 304 -7.19 -19.05 8.60
CA LYS A 304 -6.24 -19.71 9.52
C LYS A 304 -6.06 -18.89 10.80
N VAL A 305 -5.80 -17.59 10.67
CA VAL A 305 -5.61 -16.70 11.83
C VAL A 305 -6.86 -16.64 12.71
N LEU A 306 -8.06 -16.69 12.12
CA LEU A 306 -9.32 -16.75 12.89
C LEU A 306 -9.47 -18.08 13.63
N ASN A 307 -9.08 -19.19 13.03
CA ASN A 307 -9.21 -20.52 13.63
C ASN A 307 -8.14 -20.79 14.71
N GLU A 308 -7.08 -19.99 14.78
CA GLU A 308 -6.01 -20.09 15.78
C GLU A 308 -6.29 -19.20 17.02
N LYS A 309 -7.34 -18.34 16.98
CA LYS A 309 -7.80 -17.52 18.10
C LYS A 309 -8.75 -18.30 19.00
#